data_b22461c0b66f367cf574e486123faba0
#
_entry.id   b22461c0b66f367cf574e486123faba0
#
_cell.length_a   1.000
_cell.length_b   1.000
_cell.length_c   1.000
_cell.angle_alpha   90.00
_cell.angle_beta   90.00
_cell.angle_gamma   90.00
#
_symmetry.space_group_name_H-M   'P 1'
#
loop_
_entity.id
_entity.type
_entity.pdbx_description
1 polymer ?
#
loop_
_entity_poly.entity_id
_entity_poly.type
_entity_poly.pdbx_seq_one_letter_code
_entity_poly.pdbx_strand_id
1 'polypeptide(L)'
;MCIRDRRKTINVAGLELELVAAPGETNDGLFVWDPAGRVLFAGDNFYRSFPNLYAIRGTPNRNVRLWAESLDRMADNDAVALVGGHTNPILGAEEVEQVLTDYRDAVQFIHDKTVEGINKRLTPDELVEYVQLPKRLAKKEYLQPFYGHPDWGVRTVFNGYLGWFDGNATNLFPLPPKAEAERMAKLAGGRDNLLQAAREALAEDDNQWAAQLADHLLAINRDDSDAKQIKADALTKLAQGMVNATARNYYLTVARELREE
;
A
#
# COMPACT_ATOMS: atom_id res chain seq x y z
N MET A 1 10.04 -21.52 -17.71
CA MET A 1 11.07 -22.33 -17.04
C MET A 1 10.49 -22.78 -15.71
N CYS A 2 10.13 -24.08 -15.57
CA CYS A 2 9.64 -24.58 -14.28
C CYS A 2 10.85 -24.74 -13.36
N ILE A 3 11.03 -23.84 -12.41
CA ILE A 3 11.98 -24.01 -11.31
C ILE A 3 11.34 -25.03 -10.35
N ARG A 4 11.54 -26.32 -10.60
CA ARG A 4 11.14 -27.40 -9.68
C ARG A 4 11.92 -27.31 -8.37
N ASP A 5 13.16 -26.84 -8.46
CA ASP A 5 14.04 -26.60 -7.32
C ASP A 5 14.07 -25.08 -7.10
N ARG A 6 13.75 -24.64 -5.91
CA ARG A 6 13.68 -23.21 -5.55
C ARG A 6 15.02 -22.46 -5.69
N ARG A 7 16.07 -23.13 -6.14
CA ARG A 7 17.45 -22.62 -6.30
C ARG A 7 18.11 -23.18 -7.57
N LYS A 8 18.89 -22.34 -8.27
CA LYS A 8 19.69 -22.73 -9.44
C LYS A 8 21.01 -22.00 -9.45
N THR A 9 22.12 -22.73 -9.54
CA THR A 9 23.45 -22.14 -9.75
C THR A 9 23.69 -21.91 -11.24
N ILE A 10 24.29 -20.77 -11.58
CA ILE A 10 24.73 -20.39 -12.91
C ILE A 10 26.18 -19.89 -12.87
N ASN A 11 26.94 -20.06 -13.94
CA ASN A 11 28.26 -19.49 -14.10
C ASN A 11 28.23 -18.44 -15.21
N VAL A 12 28.57 -17.20 -14.88
CA VAL A 12 28.57 -16.04 -15.78
C VAL A 12 29.90 -15.31 -15.65
N ALA A 13 30.66 -15.20 -16.70
CA ALA A 13 31.93 -14.47 -16.74
C ALA A 13 32.91 -14.81 -15.60
N GLY A 14 32.91 -16.07 -15.15
CA GLY A 14 33.78 -16.56 -14.07
C GLY A 14 33.18 -16.36 -12.66
N LEU A 15 32.00 -15.82 -12.55
CA LEU A 15 31.24 -15.73 -11.28
C LEU A 15 30.28 -16.90 -11.17
N GLU A 16 30.27 -17.56 -10.03
CA GLU A 16 29.24 -18.52 -9.67
C GLU A 16 28.13 -17.78 -8.90
N LEU A 17 26.92 -17.78 -9.45
CA LEU A 17 25.77 -17.09 -8.90
C LEU A 17 24.63 -18.06 -8.61
N GLU A 18 23.92 -17.85 -7.52
CA GLU A 18 22.75 -18.63 -7.16
C GLU A 18 21.47 -17.80 -7.41
N LEU A 19 20.58 -18.34 -8.23
CA LEU A 19 19.23 -17.82 -8.45
C LEU A 19 18.28 -18.52 -7.48
N VAL A 20 17.63 -17.77 -6.58
CA VAL A 20 16.74 -18.32 -5.55
C VAL A 20 15.35 -17.76 -5.72
N ALA A 21 14.35 -18.65 -5.89
CA ALA A 21 12.95 -18.22 -5.96
C ALA A 21 12.52 -17.52 -4.67
N ALA A 22 11.99 -16.33 -4.82
CA ALA A 22 11.62 -15.45 -3.72
C ALA A 22 10.34 -14.67 -4.07
N PRO A 23 9.15 -15.34 -4.09
CA PRO A 23 7.89 -14.65 -4.29
C PRO A 23 7.73 -13.52 -3.26
N GLY A 24 7.37 -12.34 -3.73
CA GLY A 24 7.23 -11.16 -2.89
C GLY A 24 6.44 -10.09 -3.64
N GLU A 25 7.09 -9.07 -4.16
CA GLU A 25 6.42 -8.06 -4.97
C GLU A 25 5.73 -8.67 -6.20
N THR A 26 6.31 -9.75 -6.76
CA THR A 26 5.68 -10.60 -7.79
C THR A 26 5.77 -12.07 -7.41
N ASN A 27 4.87 -12.90 -7.96
CA ASN A 27 4.84 -14.34 -7.69
C ASN A 27 6.04 -15.10 -8.29
N ASP A 28 6.67 -14.54 -9.32
CA ASP A 28 7.84 -15.07 -10.01
C ASP A 28 9.15 -14.40 -9.57
N GLY A 29 9.10 -13.60 -8.50
CA GLY A 29 10.25 -12.93 -7.92
C GLY A 29 11.36 -13.91 -7.56
N LEU A 30 12.61 -13.48 -7.72
CA LEU A 30 13.80 -14.19 -7.30
C LEU A 30 14.81 -13.18 -6.73
N PHE A 31 15.74 -13.67 -5.92
CA PHE A 31 16.97 -12.94 -5.63
C PHE A 31 18.17 -13.66 -6.24
N VAL A 32 19.24 -12.90 -6.45
CA VAL A 32 20.53 -13.46 -6.88
C VAL A 32 21.50 -13.34 -5.71
N TRP A 33 22.14 -14.43 -5.38
CA TRP A 33 23.20 -14.50 -4.38
C TRP A 33 24.56 -14.73 -5.06
N ASP A 34 25.52 -13.87 -4.75
CA ASP A 34 26.94 -14.05 -5.07
C ASP A 34 27.70 -14.52 -3.82
N PRO A 35 27.99 -15.82 -3.67
CA PRO A 35 28.66 -16.34 -2.49
C PRO A 35 30.10 -15.83 -2.34
N ALA A 36 30.81 -15.59 -3.43
CA ALA A 36 32.20 -15.15 -3.42
C ALA A 36 32.33 -13.68 -2.99
N GLY A 37 31.46 -12.81 -3.54
CA GLY A 37 31.40 -11.41 -3.17
C GLY A 37 30.56 -11.13 -1.93
N ARG A 38 29.80 -12.11 -1.46
CA ARG A 38 28.80 -11.97 -0.38
C ARG A 38 27.82 -10.84 -0.68
N VAL A 39 27.36 -10.75 -1.93
CA VAL A 39 26.42 -9.73 -2.41
C VAL A 39 25.06 -10.36 -2.69
N LEU A 40 24.02 -9.77 -2.11
CA LEU A 40 22.62 -10.16 -2.31
C LEU A 40 21.91 -9.14 -3.19
N PHE A 41 21.42 -9.58 -4.35
CA PHE A 41 20.60 -8.76 -5.25
C PHE A 41 19.12 -9.14 -5.04
N ALA A 42 18.40 -8.33 -4.28
CA ALA A 42 17.05 -8.63 -3.84
C ALA A 42 15.96 -8.32 -4.86
N GLY A 43 16.30 -7.60 -5.96
CA GLY A 43 15.27 -7.04 -6.84
C GLY A 43 14.31 -6.15 -6.07
N ASP A 44 13.03 -6.18 -6.43
CA ASP A 44 12.00 -5.37 -5.77
C ASP A 44 11.43 -6.00 -4.48
N ASN A 45 12.03 -7.09 -4.00
CA ASN A 45 11.70 -7.60 -2.68
C ASN A 45 12.27 -6.75 -1.56
N PHE A 46 13.22 -5.88 -1.87
CA PHE A 46 13.74 -4.87 -0.95
C PHE A 46 14.00 -3.54 -1.65
N TYR A 47 13.59 -2.46 -1.02
CA TYR A 47 13.97 -1.07 -1.30
C TYR A 47 13.80 -0.23 -0.03
N ARG A 48 14.47 0.95 0.06
CA ARG A 48 14.44 1.79 1.28
C ARG A 48 13.12 2.55 1.44
N SER A 49 12.03 1.80 1.56
CA SER A 49 10.67 2.29 1.83
C SER A 49 9.84 1.14 2.38
N PHE A 50 8.74 1.45 3.07
CA PHE A 50 7.76 0.41 3.39
C PHE A 50 7.31 -0.30 2.11
N PRO A 51 7.29 -1.66 2.11
CA PRO A 51 7.01 -2.42 0.90
C PRO A 51 5.60 -2.16 0.36
N ASN A 52 5.51 -2.10 -0.95
CA ASN A 52 4.22 -1.90 -1.61
C ASN A 52 3.43 -3.22 -1.65
N LEU A 53 2.90 -3.63 -0.50
CA LEU A 53 2.12 -4.86 -0.36
C LEU A 53 0.85 -4.85 -1.22
N TYR A 54 0.38 -3.67 -1.62
CA TYR A 54 -0.72 -3.47 -2.55
C TYR A 54 -0.46 -2.31 -3.51
N ALA A 55 -0.46 -2.59 -4.81
CA ALA A 55 -0.31 -1.56 -5.82
C ALA A 55 -1.69 -1.00 -6.24
N ILE A 56 -1.97 0.27 -5.91
CA ILE A 56 -3.26 0.92 -6.21
C ILE A 56 -3.56 1.06 -7.71
N ARG A 57 -2.57 0.83 -8.58
CA ARG A 57 -2.74 0.79 -10.05
C ARG A 57 -3.31 -0.53 -10.58
N GLY A 58 -3.57 -1.49 -9.71
CA GLY A 58 -4.01 -2.84 -10.06
C GLY A 58 -2.82 -3.81 -10.24
N THR A 59 -2.92 -4.95 -9.58
CA THR A 59 -1.97 -6.06 -9.67
C THR A 59 -2.67 -7.32 -9.13
N PRO A 60 -2.24 -8.54 -9.50
CA PRO A 60 -2.63 -9.74 -8.78
C PRO A 60 -2.34 -9.58 -7.28
N ASN A 61 -3.15 -10.19 -6.44
CA ASN A 61 -2.97 -10.11 -4.99
C ASN A 61 -1.58 -10.63 -4.61
N ARG A 62 -0.80 -9.80 -3.90
CA ARG A 62 0.53 -10.16 -3.40
C ARG A 62 0.40 -11.00 -2.14
N ASN A 63 1.09 -12.14 -2.11
CA ASN A 63 1.07 -12.99 -0.93
C ASN A 63 2.06 -12.46 0.11
N VAL A 64 1.55 -11.67 1.06
CA VAL A 64 2.34 -10.99 2.09
C VAL A 64 3.13 -11.99 2.95
N ARG A 65 2.55 -13.16 3.26
CA ARG A 65 3.23 -14.21 4.01
C ARG A 65 4.42 -14.78 3.24
N LEU A 66 4.25 -15.11 1.94
CA LEU A 66 5.36 -15.60 1.12
C LEU A 66 6.46 -14.56 0.95
N TRP A 67 6.10 -13.27 0.96
CA TRP A 67 7.11 -12.19 0.93
C TRP A 67 7.96 -12.19 2.20
N ALA A 68 7.35 -12.29 3.37
CA ALA A 68 8.08 -12.43 4.63
C ALA A 68 8.99 -13.67 4.65
N GLU A 69 8.50 -14.84 4.19
CA GLU A 69 9.29 -16.07 4.05
C GLU A 69 10.46 -15.91 3.06
N SER A 70 10.31 -15.08 2.02
CA SER A 70 11.36 -14.79 1.06
C SER A 70 12.45 -13.90 1.66
N LEU A 71 12.06 -12.91 2.46
CA LEU A 71 12.98 -12.05 3.20
C LEU A 71 13.78 -12.86 4.25
N ASP A 72 13.15 -13.82 4.90
CA ASP A 72 13.82 -14.76 5.81
C ASP A 72 14.93 -15.53 5.10
N ARG A 73 14.62 -16.11 3.93
CA ARG A 73 15.63 -16.80 3.10
C ARG A 73 16.74 -15.88 2.61
N MET A 74 16.47 -14.58 2.42
CA MET A 74 17.49 -13.59 2.11
C MET A 74 18.41 -13.35 3.30
N ALA A 75 17.85 -13.24 4.50
CA ALA A 75 18.58 -13.03 5.74
C ALA A 75 19.48 -14.22 6.13
N ASP A 76 19.15 -15.45 5.68
CA ASP A 76 19.97 -16.65 5.89
C ASP A 76 21.31 -16.60 5.14
N ASN A 77 21.50 -15.66 4.20
CA ASN A 77 22.75 -15.47 3.51
C ASN A 77 23.62 -14.46 4.27
N ASP A 78 24.87 -14.81 4.52
CA ASP A 78 25.84 -13.96 5.22
C ASP A 78 26.33 -12.81 4.31
N ALA A 79 25.39 -11.93 3.89
CA ALA A 79 25.63 -10.87 2.94
C ALA A 79 26.32 -9.67 3.58
N VAL A 80 27.31 -9.09 2.88
CA VAL A 80 27.95 -7.82 3.25
C VAL A 80 27.45 -6.64 2.43
N ALA A 81 26.69 -6.93 1.38
CA ALA A 81 26.03 -5.92 0.56
C ALA A 81 24.65 -6.42 0.13
N LEU A 82 23.64 -5.57 0.28
CA LEU A 82 22.27 -5.80 -0.19
C LEU A 82 21.93 -4.76 -1.25
N VAL A 83 21.64 -5.23 -2.46
CA VAL A 83 21.28 -4.41 -3.62
C VAL A 83 19.81 -4.64 -3.95
N GLY A 84 18.98 -3.63 -3.73
CA GLY A 84 17.58 -3.65 -4.15
C GLY A 84 17.41 -3.25 -5.62
N GLY A 85 16.19 -3.45 -6.16
CA GLY A 85 15.84 -3.00 -7.51
C GLY A 85 15.83 -1.48 -7.66
N HIS A 86 15.58 -0.78 -6.57
CA HIS A 86 15.55 0.68 -6.43
C HIS A 86 16.32 1.09 -5.19
N THR A 87 16.70 2.37 -5.11
CA THR A 87 17.44 2.98 -3.99
C THR A 87 18.91 2.55 -3.88
N ASN A 88 19.66 3.20 -2.99
CA ASN A 88 21.06 2.90 -2.77
C ASN A 88 21.23 1.56 -2.04
N PRO A 89 22.33 0.81 -2.29
CA PRO A 89 22.61 -0.43 -1.59
C PRO A 89 22.83 -0.21 -0.09
N ILE A 90 22.62 -1.26 0.69
CA ILE A 90 23.01 -1.36 2.09
C ILE A 90 24.36 -2.08 2.15
N LEU A 91 25.31 -1.54 2.90
CA LEU A 91 26.67 -2.06 3.01
C LEU A 91 26.99 -2.34 4.48
N GLY A 92 27.69 -3.47 4.73
CA GLY A 92 28.05 -3.96 6.05
C GLY A 92 27.18 -5.12 6.51
N ALA A 93 27.80 -6.22 6.99
CA ALA A 93 27.08 -7.44 7.34
C ALA A 93 26.01 -7.21 8.42
N GLU A 94 26.34 -6.50 9.49
CA GLU A 94 25.42 -6.19 10.58
C GLU A 94 24.25 -5.33 10.10
N GLU A 95 24.51 -4.33 9.23
CA GLU A 95 23.48 -3.44 8.69
C GLU A 95 22.53 -4.21 7.74
N VAL A 96 23.09 -5.09 6.89
CA VAL A 96 22.28 -5.93 5.99
C VAL A 96 21.38 -6.88 6.77
N GLU A 97 21.91 -7.58 7.79
CA GLU A 97 21.15 -8.47 8.66
C GLU A 97 20.03 -7.72 9.37
N GLN A 98 20.36 -6.57 9.98
CA GLN A 98 19.39 -5.74 10.71
C GLN A 98 18.27 -5.26 9.78
N VAL A 99 18.62 -4.77 8.59
CA VAL A 99 17.65 -4.24 7.63
C VAL A 99 16.72 -5.33 7.12
N LEU A 100 17.26 -6.50 6.73
CA LEU A 100 16.45 -7.62 6.26
C LEU A 100 15.53 -8.16 7.36
N THR A 101 16.04 -8.25 8.60
CA THR A 101 15.26 -8.68 9.77
C THR A 101 14.12 -7.72 10.07
N ASP A 102 14.38 -6.40 10.13
CA ASP A 102 13.34 -5.41 10.39
C ASP A 102 12.30 -5.36 9.26
N TYR A 103 12.75 -5.52 8.03
CA TYR A 103 11.87 -5.50 6.85
C TYR A 103 10.96 -6.74 6.84
N ARG A 104 11.52 -7.93 7.09
CA ARG A 104 10.78 -9.18 7.30
C ARG A 104 9.77 -9.04 8.43
N ASP A 105 10.22 -8.55 9.59
CA ASP A 105 9.38 -8.37 10.78
C ASP A 105 8.19 -7.44 10.49
N ALA A 106 8.41 -6.35 9.73
CA ALA A 106 7.34 -5.44 9.36
C ALA A 106 6.30 -6.10 8.46
N VAL A 107 6.75 -6.82 7.44
CA VAL A 107 5.85 -7.54 6.50
C VAL A 107 5.08 -8.64 7.22
N GLN A 108 5.77 -9.44 8.02
CA GLN A 108 5.15 -10.51 8.81
C GLN A 108 4.17 -9.96 9.84
N PHE A 109 4.51 -8.87 10.53
CA PHE A 109 3.62 -8.24 11.49
C PHE A 109 2.29 -7.79 10.84
N ILE A 110 2.35 -7.14 9.66
CA ILE A 110 1.13 -6.77 8.93
C ILE A 110 0.29 -8.00 8.63
N HIS A 111 0.90 -9.08 8.14
CA HIS A 111 0.19 -10.32 7.86
C HIS A 111 -0.45 -10.90 9.13
N ASP A 112 0.36 -11.22 10.13
CA ASP A 112 -0.08 -12.01 11.29
C ASP A 112 -1.08 -11.23 12.14
N LYS A 113 -0.85 -9.92 12.31
CA LYS A 113 -1.75 -9.06 13.09
C LYS A 113 -3.09 -8.84 12.37
N THR A 114 -3.08 -8.77 11.04
CA THR A 114 -4.31 -8.72 10.26
C THR A 114 -5.10 -10.02 10.39
N VAL A 115 -4.43 -11.18 10.26
CA VAL A 115 -5.08 -12.50 10.44
C VAL A 115 -5.66 -12.65 11.86
N GLU A 116 -4.94 -12.19 12.89
CA GLU A 116 -5.45 -12.15 14.26
C GLU A 116 -6.75 -11.34 14.35
N GLY A 117 -6.78 -10.15 13.75
CA GLY A 117 -7.96 -9.29 13.73
C GLY A 117 -9.12 -9.88 12.92
N ILE A 118 -8.85 -10.53 11.79
CA ILE A 118 -9.84 -11.29 11.01
C ILE A 118 -10.52 -12.35 11.88
N ASN A 119 -9.74 -13.09 12.68
CA ASN A 119 -10.28 -14.10 13.61
C ASN A 119 -11.11 -13.48 14.74
N LYS A 120 -10.92 -12.19 15.03
CA LYS A 120 -11.78 -11.39 15.93
C LYS A 120 -13.00 -10.81 15.22
N ARG A 121 -13.19 -11.09 13.91
CA ARG A 121 -14.27 -10.58 13.06
C ARG A 121 -14.25 -9.05 12.86
N LEU A 122 -13.06 -8.46 12.89
CA LEU A 122 -12.91 -7.04 12.57
C LEU A 122 -13.11 -6.81 11.08
N THR A 123 -13.79 -5.74 10.73
CA THR A 123 -13.95 -5.25 9.35
C THR A 123 -12.63 -4.71 8.81
N PRO A 124 -12.47 -4.52 7.48
CA PRO A 124 -11.26 -3.91 6.91
C PRO A 124 -10.90 -2.55 7.50
N ASP A 125 -11.88 -1.72 7.85
CA ASP A 125 -11.66 -0.41 8.45
C ASP A 125 -11.17 -0.52 9.90
N GLU A 126 -11.82 -1.35 10.71
CA GLU A 126 -11.39 -1.65 12.07
C GLU A 126 -10.01 -2.31 12.12
N LEU A 127 -9.66 -3.13 11.11
CA LEU A 127 -8.35 -3.75 10.98
C LEU A 127 -7.25 -2.70 10.76
N VAL A 128 -7.47 -1.67 9.97
CA VAL A 128 -6.52 -0.57 9.75
C VAL A 128 -6.20 0.13 11.09
N GLU A 129 -7.20 0.36 11.93
CA GLU A 129 -6.98 0.93 13.26
C GLU A 129 -6.30 -0.05 14.23
N TYR A 130 -6.64 -1.33 14.13
CA TYR A 130 -6.11 -2.39 14.99
C TYR A 130 -4.65 -2.74 14.71
N VAL A 131 -4.23 -2.72 13.43
CA VAL A 131 -2.92 -3.14 12.97
C VAL A 131 -1.98 -1.94 12.86
N GLN A 132 -1.37 -1.56 13.97
CA GLN A 132 -0.39 -0.47 14.00
C GLN A 132 1.02 -1.02 14.13
N LEU A 133 1.91 -0.67 13.20
CA LEU A 133 3.31 -1.10 13.26
C LEU A 133 3.95 -0.76 14.63
N PRO A 134 4.69 -1.69 15.23
CA PRO A 134 5.44 -1.42 16.46
C PRO A 134 6.37 -0.20 16.29
N LYS A 135 6.46 0.66 17.30
CA LYS A 135 7.25 1.90 17.25
C LYS A 135 8.70 1.67 16.82
N ARG A 136 9.29 0.50 17.17
CA ARG A 136 10.66 0.13 16.78
C ARG A 136 10.83 0.03 15.25
N LEU A 137 9.79 -0.47 14.55
CA LEU A 137 9.76 -0.61 13.09
C LEU A 137 9.30 0.67 12.41
N ALA A 138 8.23 1.30 12.92
CA ALA A 138 7.65 2.51 12.35
C ALA A 138 8.62 3.71 12.30
N LYS A 139 9.69 3.71 13.13
CA LYS A 139 10.70 4.76 13.15
C LYS A 139 11.88 4.50 12.22
N LYS A 140 11.99 3.31 11.62
CA LYS A 140 13.12 2.99 10.73
C LYS A 140 12.98 3.76 9.41
N GLU A 141 14.07 4.36 8.96
CA GLU A 141 14.11 5.16 7.73
C GLU A 141 13.68 4.35 6.51
N TYR A 142 14.16 3.12 6.41
CA TYR A 142 13.85 2.19 5.32
C TYR A 142 12.47 1.51 5.43
N LEU A 143 11.66 1.85 6.43
CA LEU A 143 10.27 1.43 6.59
C LEU A 143 9.28 2.61 6.58
N GLN A 144 9.74 3.81 6.17
CA GLN A 144 8.82 4.93 6.00
C GLN A 144 7.92 4.69 4.79
N PRO A 145 6.65 5.11 4.84
CA PRO A 145 5.68 4.81 3.80
C PRO A 145 5.83 5.71 2.56
N PHE A 146 7.04 5.83 2.02
CA PHE A 146 7.29 6.64 0.83
C PHE A 146 6.65 6.07 -0.43
N TYR A 147 6.49 4.73 -0.51
CA TYR A 147 5.94 4.02 -1.66
C TYR A 147 4.76 3.12 -1.28
N GLY A 148 4.95 2.04 -0.52
CA GLY A 148 3.87 1.27 0.07
C GLY A 148 3.29 1.95 1.32
N HIS A 149 2.14 1.47 1.79
CA HIS A 149 1.51 1.94 3.03
C HIS A 149 1.01 0.76 3.86
N PRO A 150 1.22 0.77 5.21
CA PRO A 150 0.74 -0.30 6.09
C PRO A 150 -0.75 -0.58 5.94
N ASP A 151 -1.60 0.46 5.90
CA ASP A 151 -3.06 0.33 5.81
C ASP A 151 -3.49 -0.40 4.52
N TRP A 152 -2.80 -0.16 3.40
CA TRP A 152 -3.06 -0.88 2.16
C TRP A 152 -2.63 -2.34 2.25
N GLY A 153 -1.54 -2.60 3.00
CA GLY A 153 -1.09 -3.95 3.33
C GLY A 153 -2.14 -4.71 4.14
N VAL A 154 -2.72 -4.08 5.15
CA VAL A 154 -3.81 -4.65 5.96
C VAL A 154 -5.01 -5.02 5.07
N ARG A 155 -5.47 -4.09 4.24
CA ARG A 155 -6.61 -4.32 3.34
C ARG A 155 -6.32 -5.41 2.31
N THR A 156 -5.08 -5.51 1.81
CA THR A 156 -4.71 -6.56 0.85
C THR A 156 -4.65 -7.94 1.50
N VAL A 157 -4.19 -8.05 2.74
CA VAL A 157 -4.22 -9.32 3.50
C VAL A 157 -5.66 -9.77 3.72
N PHE A 158 -6.54 -8.86 4.18
CA PHE A 158 -7.97 -9.16 4.33
C PHE A 158 -8.58 -9.66 3.02
N ASN A 159 -8.39 -8.89 1.93
CA ASN A 159 -8.94 -9.24 0.62
C ASN A 159 -8.38 -10.56 0.07
N GLY A 160 -7.11 -10.86 0.36
CA GLY A 160 -6.47 -12.12 -0.03
C GLY A 160 -7.06 -13.36 0.62
N TYR A 161 -7.58 -13.25 1.85
CA TYR A 161 -8.20 -14.34 2.59
C TYR A 161 -9.72 -14.39 2.43
N LEU A 162 -10.40 -13.25 2.46
CA LEU A 162 -11.86 -13.16 2.57
C LEU A 162 -12.53 -12.54 1.32
N GLY A 163 -11.76 -11.96 0.42
CA GLY A 163 -12.28 -11.25 -0.75
C GLY A 163 -12.81 -9.86 -0.41
N TRP A 164 -13.69 -9.36 -1.25
CA TRP A 164 -14.18 -7.97 -1.21
C TRP A 164 -15.20 -7.68 -0.10
N PHE A 165 -15.89 -8.72 0.40
CA PHE A 165 -16.98 -8.53 1.36
C PHE A 165 -16.44 -8.23 2.76
N ASP A 166 -16.82 -7.09 3.29
CA ASP A 166 -16.36 -6.54 4.57
C ASP A 166 -17.04 -7.14 5.82
N GLY A 167 -18.02 -8.05 5.64
CA GLY A 167 -18.80 -8.65 6.74
C GLY A 167 -20.07 -7.87 7.11
N ASN A 168 -20.29 -6.66 6.58
CA ASN A 168 -21.51 -5.91 6.80
C ASN A 168 -22.61 -6.31 5.80
N ALA A 169 -23.66 -6.94 6.29
CA ALA A 169 -24.76 -7.43 5.45
C ALA A 169 -25.41 -6.32 4.59
N THR A 170 -25.38 -5.07 5.03
CA THR A 170 -25.90 -3.93 4.28
C THR A 170 -25.13 -3.70 2.98
N ASN A 171 -23.83 -4.05 2.96
CA ASN A 171 -22.95 -3.87 1.80
C ASN A 171 -23.02 -5.02 0.78
N LEU A 172 -23.86 -6.04 1.01
CA LEU A 172 -24.10 -7.09 0.01
C LEU A 172 -24.78 -6.54 -1.27
N PHE A 173 -25.72 -5.61 -1.10
CA PHE A 173 -26.44 -4.95 -2.18
C PHE A 173 -26.61 -3.46 -1.85
N PRO A 174 -25.53 -2.66 -1.88
CA PRO A 174 -25.59 -1.24 -1.53
C PRO A 174 -26.46 -0.47 -2.51
N LEU A 175 -26.96 0.67 -2.07
CA LEU A 175 -27.63 1.59 -3.00
C LEU A 175 -26.66 2.02 -4.11
N PRO A 176 -27.16 2.21 -5.34
CA PRO A 176 -26.34 2.86 -6.38
C PRO A 176 -25.86 4.25 -5.91
N PRO A 177 -24.62 4.66 -6.24
CA PRO A 177 -24.01 5.90 -5.73
C PRO A 177 -24.91 7.14 -5.87
N LYS A 178 -25.58 7.31 -7.00
CA LYS A 178 -26.52 8.43 -7.20
C LYS A 178 -27.71 8.40 -6.24
N ALA A 179 -28.28 7.21 -6.03
CA ALA A 179 -29.44 7.04 -5.14
C ALA A 179 -29.08 7.26 -3.67
N GLU A 180 -27.87 6.90 -3.26
CA GLU A 180 -27.33 7.20 -1.94
C GLU A 180 -27.09 8.70 -1.77
N ALA A 181 -26.41 9.32 -2.75
CA ALA A 181 -26.10 10.75 -2.76
C ALA A 181 -27.35 11.64 -2.71
N GLU A 182 -28.41 11.28 -3.46
CA GLU A 182 -29.70 11.99 -3.40
C GLU A 182 -30.32 11.95 -1.99
N ARG A 183 -30.18 10.84 -1.28
CA ARG A 183 -30.64 10.71 0.12
C ARG A 183 -29.78 11.52 1.07
N MET A 184 -28.46 11.52 0.86
CA MET A 184 -27.54 12.34 1.64
C MET A 184 -27.86 13.83 1.47
N ALA A 185 -28.07 14.29 0.25
CA ALA A 185 -28.48 15.66 -0.02
C ALA A 185 -29.81 16.01 0.67
N LYS A 186 -30.78 15.08 0.64
CA LYS A 186 -32.06 15.28 1.35
C LYS A 186 -31.86 15.38 2.87
N LEU A 187 -31.00 14.56 3.47
CA LEU A 187 -30.68 14.65 4.91
C LEU A 187 -30.00 15.96 5.27
N ALA A 188 -29.16 16.50 4.39
CA ALA A 188 -28.54 17.82 4.55
C ALA A 188 -29.52 18.99 4.40
N GLY A 189 -30.76 18.72 3.99
CA GLY A 189 -31.76 19.77 3.71
C GLY A 189 -31.74 20.33 2.30
N GLY A 190 -31.08 19.62 1.38
CA GLY A 190 -30.98 19.93 -0.05
C GLY A 190 -29.55 19.94 -0.57
N ARG A 191 -29.42 19.93 -1.90
CA ARG A 191 -28.10 19.98 -2.60
C ARG A 191 -27.27 21.20 -2.17
N ASP A 192 -27.90 22.36 -2.05
CA ASP A 192 -27.18 23.60 -1.76
C ASP A 192 -26.61 23.61 -0.33
N ASN A 193 -27.30 23.02 0.63
CA ASN A 193 -26.79 22.83 1.98
C ASN A 193 -25.63 21.81 2.01
N LEU A 194 -25.72 20.73 1.20
CA LEU A 194 -24.63 19.78 1.08
C LEU A 194 -23.39 20.43 0.45
N LEU A 195 -23.57 21.30 -0.55
CA LEU A 195 -22.48 22.08 -1.13
C LEU A 195 -21.88 23.06 -0.13
N GLN A 196 -22.72 23.72 0.66
CA GLN A 196 -22.24 24.62 1.71
C GLN A 196 -21.42 23.86 2.76
N ALA A 197 -21.88 22.69 3.20
CA ALA A 197 -21.13 21.84 4.14
C ALA A 197 -19.77 21.42 3.57
N ALA A 198 -19.69 21.12 2.26
CA ALA A 198 -18.41 20.80 1.61
C ALA A 198 -17.46 22.02 1.59
N ARG A 199 -17.97 23.22 1.38
CA ARG A 199 -17.18 24.47 1.44
C ARG A 199 -16.68 24.77 2.85
N GLU A 200 -17.51 24.55 3.85
CA GLU A 200 -17.16 24.75 5.26
C GLU A 200 -16.07 23.76 5.68
N ALA A 201 -16.23 22.47 5.37
CA ALA A 201 -15.20 21.46 5.62
C ALA A 201 -13.86 21.83 4.99
N LEU A 202 -13.86 22.30 3.73
CA LEU A 202 -12.64 22.76 3.04
C LEU A 202 -12.00 23.98 3.70
N ALA A 203 -12.82 24.90 4.22
CA ALA A 203 -12.35 26.11 4.91
C ALA A 203 -11.77 25.78 6.30
N GLU A 204 -12.26 24.73 6.96
CA GLU A 204 -11.78 24.22 8.24
C GLU A 204 -10.59 23.24 8.12
N ASP A 205 -10.06 23.06 6.90
CA ASP A 205 -8.99 22.09 6.56
C ASP A 205 -9.38 20.62 6.81
N ASP A 206 -10.66 20.30 6.97
CA ASP A 206 -11.17 18.92 6.91
C ASP A 206 -11.29 18.45 5.45
N ASN A 207 -10.12 18.34 4.82
CA ASN A 207 -10.01 18.12 3.38
C ASN A 207 -10.54 16.75 2.96
N GLN A 208 -10.41 15.73 3.82
CA GLN A 208 -10.95 14.40 3.52
C GLN A 208 -12.47 14.43 3.47
N TRP A 209 -13.10 15.08 4.44
CA TRP A 209 -14.56 15.22 4.49
C TRP A 209 -15.08 16.10 3.35
N ALA A 210 -14.40 17.19 3.06
CA ALA A 210 -14.75 18.05 1.91
C ALA A 210 -14.75 17.26 0.58
N ALA A 211 -13.73 16.40 0.36
CA ALA A 211 -13.67 15.54 -0.81
C ALA A 211 -14.82 14.53 -0.86
N GLN A 212 -15.16 13.89 0.27
CA GLN A 212 -16.25 12.92 0.35
C GLN A 212 -17.63 13.56 0.13
N LEU A 213 -17.85 14.77 0.66
CA LEU A 213 -19.09 15.52 0.39
C LEU A 213 -19.19 15.91 -1.09
N ALA A 214 -18.08 16.31 -1.71
CA ALA A 214 -18.03 16.59 -3.14
C ALA A 214 -18.28 15.33 -3.99
N ASP A 215 -17.88 14.14 -3.53
CA ASP A 215 -18.21 12.88 -4.20
C ASP A 215 -19.72 12.63 -4.28
N HIS A 216 -20.46 12.93 -3.21
CA HIS A 216 -21.92 12.84 -3.25
C HIS A 216 -22.53 13.85 -4.24
N LEU A 217 -22.03 15.09 -4.29
CA LEU A 217 -22.51 16.09 -5.25
C LEU A 217 -22.25 15.65 -6.70
N LEU A 218 -21.05 15.14 -6.99
CA LEU A 218 -20.67 14.63 -8.31
C LEU A 218 -21.42 13.36 -8.69
N ALA A 219 -21.81 12.52 -7.73
CA ALA A 219 -22.66 11.37 -7.99
C ALA A 219 -24.10 11.77 -8.40
N ILE A 220 -24.60 12.92 -7.93
CA ILE A 220 -25.90 13.50 -8.34
C ILE A 220 -25.76 14.15 -9.72
N ASN A 221 -24.76 15.01 -9.89
CA ASN A 221 -24.47 15.70 -11.13
C ASN A 221 -22.95 15.71 -11.40
N ARG A 222 -22.52 14.91 -12.38
CA ARG A 222 -21.10 14.78 -12.74
C ARG A 222 -20.46 16.09 -13.24
N ASP A 223 -21.27 16.98 -13.80
CA ASP A 223 -20.83 18.25 -14.38
C ASP A 223 -20.95 19.44 -13.40
N ASP A 224 -21.12 19.15 -12.11
CA ASP A 224 -21.18 20.17 -11.06
C ASP A 224 -19.80 20.83 -10.86
N SER A 225 -19.63 22.02 -11.45
CA SER A 225 -18.35 22.75 -11.45
C SER A 225 -17.91 23.16 -10.02
N ASP A 226 -18.86 23.52 -9.13
CA ASP A 226 -18.55 23.86 -7.74
C ASP A 226 -18.01 22.62 -7.00
N ALA A 227 -18.66 21.48 -7.17
CA ALA A 227 -18.23 20.23 -6.56
C ALA A 227 -16.87 19.75 -7.09
N LYS A 228 -16.63 19.86 -8.42
CA LYS A 228 -15.33 19.58 -9.05
C LYS A 228 -14.23 20.45 -8.43
N GLN A 229 -14.48 21.76 -8.29
CA GLN A 229 -13.48 22.68 -7.72
C GLN A 229 -13.18 22.36 -6.27
N ILE A 230 -14.20 22.13 -5.42
CA ILE A 230 -14.02 21.77 -4.01
C ILE A 230 -13.21 20.47 -3.88
N LYS A 231 -13.56 19.44 -4.67
CA LYS A 231 -12.84 18.16 -4.65
C LYS A 231 -11.38 18.33 -5.09
N ALA A 232 -11.13 19.08 -6.15
CA ALA A 232 -9.78 19.33 -6.66
C ALA A 232 -8.92 20.07 -5.62
N ASP A 233 -9.49 21.05 -4.92
CA ASP A 233 -8.79 21.81 -3.89
C ASP A 233 -8.52 20.95 -2.65
N ALA A 234 -9.50 20.17 -2.20
CA ALA A 234 -9.35 19.23 -1.11
C ALA A 234 -8.26 18.17 -1.39
N LEU A 235 -8.28 17.55 -2.57
CA LEU A 235 -7.27 16.58 -2.98
C LEU A 235 -5.86 17.21 -3.09
N THR A 236 -5.78 18.45 -3.54
CA THR A 236 -4.50 19.20 -3.59
C THR A 236 -3.93 19.42 -2.19
N LYS A 237 -4.78 19.82 -1.22
CA LYS A 237 -4.37 19.99 0.18
C LYS A 237 -3.97 18.65 0.82
N LEU A 238 -4.72 17.57 0.59
CA LEU A 238 -4.35 16.22 1.04
C LEU A 238 -2.99 15.80 0.49
N ALA A 239 -2.73 16.08 -0.79
CA ALA A 239 -1.45 15.77 -1.42
C ALA A 239 -0.26 16.52 -0.80
N GLN A 240 -0.43 17.77 -0.36
CA GLN A 240 0.63 18.58 0.26
C GLN A 240 1.15 17.96 1.56
N GLY A 241 0.27 17.35 2.35
CA GLY A 241 0.63 16.65 3.60
C GLY A 241 1.12 15.20 3.40
N MET A 242 1.05 14.67 2.17
CA MET A 242 1.25 13.26 1.91
C MET A 242 2.72 12.91 1.67
N VAL A 243 3.31 12.11 2.57
CA VAL A 243 4.67 11.54 2.41
C VAL A 243 4.68 10.45 1.34
N ASN A 244 3.61 9.67 1.24
CA ASN A 244 3.49 8.59 0.26
C ASN A 244 3.39 9.15 -1.16
N ALA A 245 4.42 8.87 -1.98
CA ALA A 245 4.50 9.41 -3.34
C ALA A 245 3.36 8.91 -4.24
N THR A 246 2.93 7.66 -4.05
CA THR A 246 1.86 7.05 -4.86
C THR A 246 0.52 7.71 -4.58
N ALA A 247 0.15 7.87 -3.31
CA ALA A 247 -1.07 8.58 -2.91
C ALA A 247 -1.05 10.04 -3.35
N ARG A 248 0.07 10.74 -3.08
CA ARG A 248 0.23 12.14 -3.47
C ARG A 248 0.03 12.34 -4.97
N ASN A 249 0.67 11.53 -5.79
CA ASN A 249 0.56 11.65 -7.24
C ASN A 249 -0.86 11.32 -7.73
N TYR A 250 -1.53 10.35 -7.10
CA TYR A 250 -2.93 10.02 -7.42
C TYR A 250 -3.86 11.21 -7.13
N TYR A 251 -3.74 11.81 -5.94
CA TYR A 251 -4.51 13.00 -5.57
C TYR A 251 -4.30 14.17 -6.55
N LEU A 252 -3.04 14.45 -6.89
CA LEU A 252 -2.71 15.55 -7.80
C LEU A 252 -3.20 15.29 -9.24
N THR A 253 -3.13 14.05 -9.70
CA THR A 253 -3.63 13.68 -11.04
C THR A 253 -5.13 13.88 -11.12
N VAL A 254 -5.90 13.34 -10.16
CA VAL A 254 -7.37 13.51 -10.12
C VAL A 254 -7.75 14.98 -9.94
N ALA A 255 -7.04 15.74 -9.10
CA ALA A 255 -7.29 17.17 -8.93
C ALA A 255 -7.08 17.96 -10.23
N ARG A 256 -6.08 17.59 -11.05
CA ARG A 256 -5.85 18.21 -12.36
C ARG A 256 -6.98 17.86 -13.33
N GLU A 257 -7.34 16.59 -13.45
CA GLU A 257 -8.41 16.12 -14.33
C GLU A 257 -9.74 16.85 -14.05
N LEU A 258 -10.09 17.00 -12.75
CA LEU A 258 -11.31 17.72 -12.35
C LEU A 258 -11.33 19.21 -12.73
N ARG A 259 -10.17 19.84 -12.92
CA ARG A 259 -10.06 21.24 -13.35
C ARG A 259 -10.05 21.40 -14.87
N GLU A 260 -9.67 20.37 -15.60
CA GLU A 260 -9.58 20.37 -17.07
C GLU A 260 -10.93 20.00 -17.73
N GLU A 261 -11.80 19.28 -17.01
CA GLU A 261 -13.17 18.93 -17.42
C GLU A 261 -14.21 20.01 -17.05
#